data_c9480bf5e0a464cf5db9024295187b17
#
_entry.id   c9480bf5e0a464cf5db9024295187b17
#
_cell.length_a   1.000
_cell.length_b   1.000
_cell.length_c   1.000
_cell.angle_alpha   90.00
_cell.angle_beta   90.00
_cell.angle_gamma   90.00
#
_symmetry.space_group_name_H-M   'P 1'
#
loop_
_entity.id
_entity.type
_entity.pdbx_description
1 polymer ?
#
loop_
_entity_poly.entity_id
_entity_poly.type
_entity_poly.pdbx_seq_one_letter_code
_entity_poly.pdbx_strand_id
1 'polypeptide(L)'
;MAGLIDSIGGHDARHRIILGGTAGAAVFFSLRNHVRLSTDVIAAWDAFAFFVLASAWLTILITPQQKLRARAQKQDFGRTVLFVFVVVAACAALFAVGFLVIVGGSETRGHFTWHLMLGLGTVVLSWSLMHTVFGLRYAHAFYGDSDQPGERRHAGGLVFPGERMPDYFDFAYFSFVIGMTCQVSDVQITSHRMRRLALLQGVLAFGFNTIILALLINTVSSLLGTNLVQASHDH
;
A
#
# COMPACT_ATOMS: atom_id res chain seq x y z
N MET A 1 5.28 -24.79 17.95
CA MET A 1 5.25 -23.37 17.60
C MET A 1 6.19 -23.01 16.45
N ALA A 2 7.44 -23.50 16.39
CA ALA A 2 8.38 -23.20 15.29
C ALA A 2 7.87 -23.59 13.89
N GLY A 3 7.22 -24.74 13.73
CA GLY A 3 6.69 -25.21 12.44
C GLY A 3 5.52 -24.38 11.90
N LEU A 4 4.69 -23.80 12.77
CA LEU A 4 3.60 -22.90 12.39
C LEU A 4 4.15 -21.55 11.91
N ILE A 5 5.19 -21.04 12.58
CA ILE A 5 5.88 -19.80 12.23
C ILE A 5 6.61 -19.95 10.88
N ASP A 6 7.22 -21.09 10.61
CA ASP A 6 7.86 -21.39 9.32
C ASP A 6 6.83 -21.58 8.20
N SER A 7 5.67 -22.13 8.50
CA SER A 7 4.56 -22.25 7.54
C SER A 7 3.97 -20.87 7.21
N ILE A 8 3.69 -20.03 8.20
CA ILE A 8 3.11 -18.68 8.00
C ILE A 8 4.14 -17.73 7.37
N GLY A 9 5.40 -17.82 7.78
CA GLY A 9 6.48 -17.00 7.21
C GLY A 9 6.94 -17.44 5.82
N GLY A 10 6.60 -18.64 5.36
CA GLY A 10 6.91 -19.20 4.03
C GLY A 10 5.92 -18.83 2.92
N HIS A 11 4.88 -18.04 3.25
CA HIS A 11 3.88 -17.64 2.26
C HIS A 11 4.50 -16.72 1.22
N ASP A 12 4.79 -17.28 0.04
CA ASP A 12 5.26 -16.55 -1.14
C ASP A 12 4.26 -15.44 -1.52
N ALA A 13 4.74 -14.42 -2.25
CA ALA A 13 3.91 -13.34 -2.78
C ALA A 13 2.61 -13.83 -3.43
N ARG A 14 2.64 -15.02 -4.04
CA ARG A 14 1.46 -15.69 -4.65
C ARG A 14 0.36 -16.02 -3.65
N HIS A 15 0.72 -16.54 -2.47
CA HIS A 15 -0.27 -16.89 -1.44
C HIS A 15 -0.99 -15.64 -0.90
N ARG A 16 -0.29 -14.52 -0.78
CA ARG A 16 -0.89 -13.24 -0.35
C ARG A 16 -1.91 -12.73 -1.35
N ILE A 17 -1.59 -12.84 -2.67
CA ILE A 17 -2.53 -12.47 -3.73
C ILE A 17 -3.74 -13.39 -3.71
N ILE A 18 -3.53 -14.69 -3.57
CA ILE A 18 -4.63 -15.66 -3.53
C ILE A 18 -5.53 -15.38 -2.32
N LEU A 19 -4.95 -15.19 -1.13
CA LEU A 19 -5.70 -14.88 0.08
C LEU A 19 -6.47 -13.57 -0.05
N GLY A 20 -5.81 -12.49 -0.49
CA GLY A 20 -6.48 -11.21 -0.75
C GLY A 20 -7.54 -11.33 -1.84
N GLY A 21 -7.23 -12.02 -2.94
CA GLY A 21 -8.16 -12.23 -4.05
C GLY A 21 -9.40 -13.02 -3.66
N THR A 22 -9.24 -14.07 -2.86
CA THR A 22 -10.41 -14.84 -2.34
C THR A 22 -11.25 -14.01 -1.38
N ALA A 23 -10.63 -13.21 -0.51
CA ALA A 23 -11.35 -12.31 0.38
C ALA A 23 -12.11 -11.21 -0.39
N GLY A 24 -11.45 -10.56 -1.36
CA GLY A 24 -12.10 -9.57 -2.22
C GLY A 24 -13.25 -10.15 -3.04
N ALA A 25 -13.05 -11.33 -3.63
CA ALA A 25 -14.12 -12.05 -4.36
C ALA A 25 -15.29 -12.41 -3.43
N ALA A 26 -15.02 -12.90 -2.23
CA ALA A 26 -16.07 -13.23 -1.26
C ALA A 26 -16.92 -12.00 -0.89
N VAL A 27 -16.29 -10.85 -0.63
CA VAL A 27 -16.98 -9.58 -0.36
C VAL A 27 -17.79 -9.15 -1.58
N PHE A 28 -17.21 -9.17 -2.78
CA PHE A 28 -17.90 -8.80 -4.01
C PHE A 28 -19.19 -9.63 -4.23
N PHE A 29 -19.08 -10.96 -4.16
CA PHE A 29 -20.24 -11.82 -4.36
C PHE A 29 -21.29 -11.72 -3.25
N SER A 30 -20.87 -11.41 -2.01
CA SER A 30 -21.79 -11.22 -0.89
C SER A 30 -22.60 -9.93 -1.01
N LEU A 31 -22.03 -8.87 -1.57
CA LEU A 31 -22.66 -7.55 -1.67
C LEU A 31 -23.42 -7.33 -2.98
N ARG A 32 -23.10 -8.07 -4.04
CA ARG A 32 -23.51 -7.86 -5.43
C ARG A 32 -25.02 -7.59 -5.65
N ASN A 33 -25.89 -8.08 -4.78
CA ASN A 33 -27.34 -7.89 -4.89
C ASN A 33 -27.88 -6.85 -3.89
N HIS A 34 -27.02 -6.23 -3.05
CA HIS A 34 -27.46 -5.41 -1.93
C HIS A 34 -27.05 -3.94 -2.07
N VAL A 35 -26.01 -3.64 -2.86
CA VAL A 35 -25.47 -2.29 -3.04
C VAL A 35 -25.16 -2.00 -4.50
N ARG A 36 -24.79 -0.75 -4.81
CA ARG A 36 -24.38 -0.36 -6.17
C ARG A 36 -23.06 -1.02 -6.55
N LEU A 37 -22.87 -1.34 -7.82
CA LEU A 37 -21.66 -1.98 -8.35
C LEU A 37 -20.37 -1.23 -7.98
N SER A 38 -20.38 0.11 -7.94
CA SER A 38 -19.24 0.92 -7.54
C SER A 38 -18.82 0.69 -6.08
N THR A 39 -19.80 0.57 -5.18
CA THR A 39 -19.56 0.26 -3.76
C THR A 39 -19.03 -1.15 -3.57
N ASP A 40 -19.58 -2.11 -4.33
CA ASP A 40 -19.11 -3.50 -4.35
C ASP A 40 -17.63 -3.61 -4.73
N VAL A 41 -17.24 -2.94 -5.82
CA VAL A 41 -15.86 -2.97 -6.31
C VAL A 41 -14.90 -2.36 -5.29
N ILE A 42 -15.29 -1.25 -4.66
CA ILE A 42 -14.45 -0.59 -3.65
C ILE A 42 -14.34 -1.47 -2.39
N ALA A 43 -15.43 -2.04 -1.89
CA ALA A 43 -15.40 -2.90 -0.72
C ALA A 43 -14.58 -4.19 -0.99
N ALA A 44 -14.68 -4.75 -2.18
CA ALA A 44 -13.86 -5.90 -2.60
C ALA A 44 -12.36 -5.54 -2.67
N TRP A 45 -12.04 -4.35 -3.17
CA TRP A 45 -10.68 -3.84 -3.16
C TRP A 45 -10.15 -3.65 -1.73
N ASP A 46 -10.95 -3.06 -0.84
CA ASP A 46 -10.56 -2.85 0.56
C ASP A 46 -10.30 -4.16 1.29
N ALA A 47 -11.13 -5.18 1.08
CA ALA A 47 -10.91 -6.50 1.61
C ALA A 47 -9.60 -7.11 1.06
N PHE A 48 -9.38 -7.04 -0.25
CA PHE A 48 -8.11 -7.47 -0.87
C PHE A 48 -6.91 -6.77 -0.26
N ALA A 49 -6.94 -5.43 -0.22
CA ALA A 49 -5.85 -4.61 0.28
C ALA A 49 -5.55 -4.89 1.76
N PHE A 50 -6.59 -5.03 2.59
CA PHE A 50 -6.46 -5.35 4.01
C PHE A 50 -5.76 -6.69 4.24
N PHE A 51 -6.17 -7.77 3.57
CA PHE A 51 -5.57 -9.09 3.76
C PHE A 51 -4.13 -9.15 3.22
N VAL A 52 -3.86 -8.50 2.08
CA VAL A 52 -2.48 -8.40 1.56
C VAL A 52 -1.60 -7.60 2.51
N LEU A 53 -2.09 -6.47 3.00
CA LEU A 53 -1.37 -5.61 3.95
C LEU A 53 -1.11 -6.34 5.27
N ALA A 54 -2.13 -6.96 5.87
CA ALA A 54 -2.01 -7.71 7.10
C ALA A 54 -0.98 -8.85 6.98
N SER A 55 -1.03 -9.62 5.88
CA SER A 55 -0.07 -10.71 5.63
C SER A 55 1.36 -10.20 5.39
N ALA A 56 1.51 -9.03 4.76
CA ALA A 56 2.80 -8.39 4.55
C ALA A 56 3.41 -7.93 5.89
N TRP A 57 2.62 -7.23 6.71
CA TRP A 57 3.07 -6.77 8.02
C TRP A 57 3.35 -7.92 8.99
N LEU A 58 2.54 -8.97 8.96
CA LEU A 58 2.83 -10.18 9.73
C LEU A 58 4.20 -10.76 9.34
N THR A 59 4.53 -10.78 8.05
CA THR A 59 5.85 -11.23 7.60
C THR A 59 6.97 -10.28 8.05
N ILE A 60 6.77 -8.97 7.97
CA ILE A 60 7.74 -7.95 8.42
C ILE A 60 8.05 -8.16 9.90
N LEU A 61 7.03 -8.37 10.72
CA LEU A 61 7.16 -8.49 12.17
C LEU A 61 7.75 -9.83 12.63
N ILE A 62 7.47 -10.94 11.92
CA ILE A 62 7.84 -12.30 12.37
C ILE A 62 9.16 -12.77 11.75
N THR A 63 9.61 -12.22 10.61
CA THR A 63 10.77 -12.74 9.89
C THR A 63 12.09 -12.30 10.56
N PRO A 64 12.88 -13.24 11.13
CA PRO A 64 14.18 -12.91 11.67
C PRO A 64 15.13 -12.43 10.55
N GLN A 65 16.00 -11.48 10.88
CA GLN A 65 17.00 -10.90 9.99
C GLN A 65 17.83 -11.95 9.24
N GLN A 66 18.20 -13.06 9.89
CA GLN A 66 18.99 -14.14 9.29
C GLN A 66 18.30 -14.85 8.11
N LYS A 67 16.95 -14.93 8.13
CA LYS A 67 16.16 -15.56 7.06
C LYS A 67 15.85 -14.61 5.91
N LEU A 68 16.08 -13.31 6.11
CA LEU A 68 15.73 -12.26 5.16
C LEU A 68 16.54 -12.37 3.86
N ARG A 69 17.86 -12.59 3.99
CA ARG A 69 18.77 -12.77 2.84
C ARG A 69 18.38 -13.96 1.98
N ALA A 70 18.14 -15.12 2.59
CA ALA A 70 17.75 -16.34 1.87
C ALA A 70 16.40 -16.20 1.14
N ARG A 71 15.49 -15.35 1.65
CA ARG A 71 14.20 -15.06 1.04
C ARG A 71 14.30 -14.03 -0.08
N ALA A 72 15.13 -13.01 0.10
CA ALA A 72 15.32 -11.98 -0.90
C ALA A 72 16.04 -12.48 -2.16
N GLN A 73 16.93 -13.46 -2.02
CA GLN A 73 17.67 -14.07 -3.16
C GLN A 73 16.82 -14.94 -4.07
N LYS A 74 15.63 -15.38 -3.65
CA LYS A 74 14.73 -16.09 -4.55
C LYS A 74 14.18 -15.10 -5.58
N GLN A 75 14.79 -15.05 -6.76
CA GLN A 75 14.28 -14.31 -7.91
C GLN A 75 12.93 -14.92 -8.33
N ASP A 76 11.85 -14.19 -8.07
CA ASP A 76 10.52 -14.58 -8.52
C ASP A 76 9.96 -13.49 -9.44
N PHE A 77 9.81 -13.82 -10.73
CA PHE A 77 9.17 -12.95 -11.71
C PHE A 77 7.77 -12.51 -11.24
N GLY A 78 7.07 -13.37 -10.50
CA GLY A 78 5.78 -13.05 -9.89
C GLY A 78 5.80 -11.85 -8.96
N ARG A 79 6.93 -11.58 -8.28
CA ARG A 79 7.04 -10.42 -7.37
C ARG A 79 7.04 -9.08 -8.08
N THR A 80 7.65 -8.99 -9.26
CA THR A 80 7.64 -7.75 -10.06
C THR A 80 6.26 -7.51 -10.64
N VAL A 81 5.59 -8.54 -11.14
CA VAL A 81 4.21 -8.46 -11.62
C VAL A 81 3.28 -8.04 -10.49
N LEU A 82 3.41 -8.65 -9.29
CA LEU A 82 2.64 -8.26 -8.12
C LEU A 82 2.88 -6.79 -7.74
N PHE A 83 4.14 -6.36 -7.70
CA PHE A 83 4.49 -4.98 -7.39
C PHE A 83 3.80 -4.00 -8.35
N VAL A 84 3.92 -4.21 -9.66
CA VAL A 84 3.28 -3.36 -10.67
C VAL A 84 1.75 -3.41 -10.53
N PHE A 85 1.18 -4.60 -10.39
CA PHE A 85 -0.27 -4.77 -10.21
C PHE A 85 -0.80 -4.00 -9.00
N VAL A 86 -0.16 -4.16 -7.83
CA VAL A 86 -0.59 -3.48 -6.60
C VAL A 86 -0.47 -1.96 -6.73
N VAL A 87 0.61 -1.46 -7.31
CA VAL A 87 0.79 -0.01 -7.50
C VAL A 87 -0.27 0.55 -8.44
N VAL A 88 -0.48 -0.09 -9.59
CA VAL A 88 -1.50 0.36 -10.56
C VAL A 88 -2.90 0.28 -9.97
N ALA A 89 -3.23 -0.81 -9.27
CA ALA A 89 -4.54 -0.99 -8.67
C ALA A 89 -4.80 -0.03 -7.50
N ALA A 90 -3.78 0.28 -6.69
CA ALA A 90 -3.89 1.29 -5.63
C ALA A 90 -4.14 2.70 -6.21
N CYS A 91 -3.44 3.06 -7.29
CA CYS A 91 -3.71 4.31 -8.01
C CYS A 91 -5.14 4.33 -8.58
N ALA A 92 -5.57 3.24 -9.23
CA ALA A 92 -6.92 3.15 -9.79
C ALA A 92 -8.02 3.26 -8.71
N ALA A 93 -7.83 2.62 -7.55
CA ALA A 93 -8.76 2.72 -6.42
C ALA A 93 -8.89 4.17 -5.91
N LEU A 94 -7.77 4.89 -5.82
CA LEU A 94 -7.78 6.30 -5.42
C LEU A 94 -8.55 7.18 -6.42
N PHE A 95 -8.37 6.96 -7.72
CA PHE A 95 -9.14 7.65 -8.75
C PHE A 95 -10.64 7.30 -8.68
N ALA A 96 -10.98 6.04 -8.42
CA ALA A 96 -12.37 5.60 -8.27
C ALA A 96 -13.06 6.27 -7.08
N VAL A 97 -12.38 6.39 -5.95
CA VAL A 97 -12.89 7.12 -4.77
C VAL A 97 -13.08 8.60 -5.11
N GLY A 98 -12.10 9.22 -5.78
CA GLY A 98 -12.20 10.61 -6.23
C GLY A 98 -13.42 10.86 -7.11
N PHE A 99 -13.65 9.99 -8.08
CA PHE A 99 -14.81 10.04 -8.96
C PHE A 99 -16.14 9.90 -8.19
N LEU A 100 -16.22 8.96 -7.26
CA LEU A 100 -17.42 8.78 -6.43
C LEU A 100 -17.74 10.00 -5.56
N VAL A 101 -16.73 10.63 -4.97
CA VAL A 101 -16.91 11.85 -4.17
C VAL A 101 -17.43 13.00 -5.02
N ILE A 102 -16.94 13.14 -6.27
CA ILE A 102 -17.36 14.20 -7.19
C ILE A 102 -18.81 13.98 -7.68
N VAL A 103 -19.17 12.75 -8.01
CA VAL A 103 -20.47 12.41 -8.62
C VAL A 103 -21.56 12.15 -7.56
N GLY A 104 -21.18 11.69 -6.37
CA GLY A 104 -22.11 11.25 -5.31
C GLY A 104 -22.76 12.36 -4.48
N GLY A 105 -22.54 13.64 -4.80
CA GLY A 105 -22.96 14.80 -3.99
C GLY A 105 -24.46 15.03 -3.77
N SER A 106 -25.35 14.09 -4.13
CA SER A 106 -26.83 14.24 -4.03
C SER A 106 -27.51 13.19 -3.15
N GLU A 107 -26.77 12.41 -2.35
CA GLU A 107 -27.37 11.31 -1.57
C GLU A 107 -27.81 11.72 -0.15
N THR A 108 -28.83 11.01 0.40
CA THR A 108 -29.36 11.21 1.76
C THR A 108 -28.28 10.99 2.85
N ARG A 109 -28.31 11.79 3.93
CA ARG A 109 -27.29 11.85 5.00
C ARG A 109 -26.77 10.51 5.53
N GLY A 110 -27.61 9.49 5.66
CA GLY A 110 -27.18 8.20 6.21
C GLY A 110 -26.28 7.41 5.25
N HIS A 111 -26.59 7.42 3.98
CA HIS A 111 -25.78 6.80 2.93
C HIS A 111 -24.47 7.54 2.69
N PHE A 112 -24.48 8.87 2.80
CA PHE A 112 -23.27 9.71 2.68
C PHE A 112 -22.19 9.35 3.69
N THR A 113 -22.55 9.14 4.98
CA THR A 113 -21.57 8.80 6.02
C THR A 113 -20.90 7.45 5.77
N TRP A 114 -21.65 6.43 5.33
CA TRP A 114 -21.09 5.11 5.03
C TRP A 114 -20.14 5.14 3.83
N HIS A 115 -20.53 5.81 2.75
CA HIS A 115 -19.67 5.96 1.57
C HIS A 115 -18.39 6.75 1.86
N LEU A 116 -18.49 7.75 2.74
CA LEU A 116 -17.33 8.52 3.19
C LEU A 116 -16.35 7.64 4.00
N MET A 117 -16.86 6.81 4.92
CA MET A 117 -16.02 5.91 5.71
C MET A 117 -15.35 4.85 4.84
N LEU A 118 -16.08 4.28 3.88
CA LEU A 118 -15.54 3.34 2.92
C LEU A 118 -14.44 3.99 2.07
N GLY A 119 -14.70 5.17 1.51
CA GLY A 119 -13.71 5.90 0.72
C GLY A 119 -12.45 6.28 1.50
N LEU A 120 -12.60 6.70 2.76
CA LEU A 120 -11.46 6.98 3.64
C LEU A 120 -10.65 5.69 3.92
N GLY A 121 -11.34 4.57 4.17
CA GLY A 121 -10.72 3.26 4.33
C GLY A 121 -9.90 2.87 3.10
N THR A 122 -10.48 3.02 1.90
CA THR A 122 -9.81 2.75 0.63
C THR A 122 -8.53 3.57 0.47
N VAL A 123 -8.60 4.87 0.78
CA VAL A 123 -7.42 5.76 0.70
C VAL A 123 -6.32 5.28 1.64
N VAL A 124 -6.64 5.03 2.91
CA VAL A 124 -5.67 4.59 3.92
C VAL A 124 -5.07 3.23 3.56
N LEU A 125 -5.89 2.27 3.15
CA LEU A 125 -5.44 0.94 2.76
C LEU A 125 -4.56 0.97 1.51
N SER A 126 -4.97 1.72 0.46
CA SER A 126 -4.21 1.84 -0.78
C SER A 126 -2.87 2.54 -0.57
N TRP A 127 -2.84 3.62 0.21
CA TRP A 127 -1.62 4.33 0.57
C TRP A 127 -0.65 3.42 1.36
N SER A 128 -1.15 2.79 2.40
CA SER A 128 -0.36 1.89 3.25
C SER A 128 0.16 0.69 2.45
N LEU A 129 -0.67 0.10 1.59
CA LEU A 129 -0.31 -1.03 0.76
C LEU A 129 0.80 -0.67 -0.23
N MET A 130 0.69 0.49 -0.90
CA MET A 130 1.70 0.96 -1.84
C MET A 130 3.07 1.09 -1.15
N HIS A 131 3.14 1.77 -0.01
CA HIS A 131 4.42 1.96 0.68
C HIS A 131 4.95 0.68 1.32
N THR A 132 4.10 -0.22 1.79
CA THR A 132 4.52 -1.54 2.26
C THR A 132 5.16 -2.36 1.13
N VAL A 133 4.57 -2.36 -0.05
CA VAL A 133 5.10 -3.09 -1.21
C VAL A 133 6.42 -2.49 -1.69
N PHE A 134 6.58 -1.17 -1.65
CA PHE A 134 7.87 -0.51 -1.90
C PHE A 134 8.93 -0.90 -0.86
N GLY A 135 8.60 -0.95 0.43
CA GLY A 135 9.50 -1.41 1.50
C GLY A 135 10.01 -2.82 1.25
N LEU A 136 9.11 -3.75 0.92
CA LEU A 136 9.49 -5.11 0.53
C LEU A 136 10.35 -5.14 -0.75
N ARG A 137 10.10 -4.25 -1.70
CA ARG A 137 10.89 -4.13 -2.93
C ARG A 137 12.29 -3.62 -2.64
N TYR A 138 12.46 -2.65 -1.75
CA TYR A 138 13.77 -2.19 -1.29
C TYR A 138 14.56 -3.30 -0.61
N ALA A 139 13.95 -4.04 0.31
CA ALA A 139 14.58 -5.18 0.97
C ALA A 139 15.06 -6.21 -0.05
N HIS A 140 14.22 -6.54 -1.02
CA HIS A 140 14.57 -7.49 -2.08
C HIS A 140 15.68 -6.96 -3.00
N ALA A 141 15.67 -5.68 -3.35
CA ALA A 141 16.71 -5.06 -4.17
C ALA A 141 18.04 -4.95 -3.42
N PHE A 142 18.00 -4.77 -2.10
CA PHE A 142 19.19 -4.68 -1.23
C PHE A 142 19.87 -6.02 -1.03
N TYR A 143 19.09 -7.08 -0.73
CA TYR A 143 19.61 -8.42 -0.43
C TYR A 143 19.75 -9.31 -1.66
N GLY A 144 19.29 -8.86 -2.83
CA GLY A 144 19.50 -9.56 -4.10
C GLY A 144 20.98 -9.73 -4.45
N ASP A 145 21.26 -10.59 -5.41
CA ASP A 145 22.61 -10.84 -5.85
C ASP A 145 23.24 -9.58 -6.47
N SER A 146 24.51 -9.37 -6.16
CA SER A 146 25.28 -8.30 -6.78
C SER A 146 25.55 -8.66 -8.26
N ASP A 147 25.43 -7.68 -9.16
CA ASP A 147 25.75 -7.85 -10.59
C ASP A 147 27.26 -8.03 -10.85
N GLN A 148 28.10 -8.05 -9.80
CA GLN A 148 29.56 -8.22 -9.94
C GLN A 148 29.96 -9.70 -9.87
N PRO A 149 30.62 -10.23 -10.92
CA PRO A 149 31.09 -11.60 -10.93
C PRO A 149 32.15 -11.83 -9.84
N GLY A 150 31.94 -12.82 -8.99
CA GLY A 150 32.94 -13.29 -8.01
C GLY A 150 32.73 -12.84 -6.55
N GLU A 151 31.88 -11.88 -6.26
CA GLU A 151 31.54 -11.50 -4.90
C GLU A 151 30.18 -12.05 -4.46
N ARG A 152 30.16 -12.93 -3.46
CA ARG A 152 28.92 -13.36 -2.75
C ARG A 152 28.41 -12.25 -1.83
N ARG A 153 28.39 -11.01 -2.30
CA ARG A 153 27.86 -9.86 -1.55
C ARG A 153 26.45 -9.53 -2.03
N HIS A 154 25.62 -9.05 -1.10
CA HIS A 154 24.32 -8.48 -1.43
C HIS A 154 24.52 -7.22 -2.28
N ALA A 155 23.55 -6.91 -3.16
CA ALA A 155 23.64 -5.75 -4.05
C ALA A 155 23.75 -4.41 -3.31
N GLY A 156 23.23 -4.33 -2.06
CA GLY A 156 23.34 -3.14 -1.23
C GLY A 156 22.61 -1.93 -1.82
N GLY A 157 23.24 -0.76 -1.72
CA GLY A 157 22.76 0.47 -2.34
C GLY A 157 21.95 1.39 -1.42
N LEU A 158 21.78 1.01 -0.16
CA LEU A 158 21.28 1.84 0.94
C LEU A 158 22.27 1.74 2.11
N VAL A 159 22.53 2.84 2.80
CA VAL A 159 23.34 2.90 4.00
C VAL A 159 22.47 3.40 5.14
N PHE A 160 22.14 2.48 6.03
CA PHE A 160 21.35 2.78 7.23
C PHE A 160 22.26 3.27 8.35
N PRO A 161 21.81 4.21 9.19
CA PRO A 161 22.55 4.60 10.39
C PRO A 161 22.74 3.41 11.33
N GLY A 162 23.94 3.23 11.86
CA GLY A 162 24.32 2.13 12.74
C GLY A 162 25.10 1.01 12.04
N GLU A 163 25.60 0.06 12.83
CA GLU A 163 26.52 -0.98 12.35
C GLU A 163 25.83 -2.31 11.99
N ARG A 164 24.54 -2.47 12.31
CA ARG A 164 23.81 -3.73 12.07
C ARG A 164 23.27 -3.81 10.65
N MET A 165 23.16 -5.01 10.14
CA MET A 165 22.48 -5.28 8.88
C MET A 165 20.98 -4.91 9.00
N PRO A 166 20.38 -4.21 8.01
CA PRO A 166 18.99 -3.79 8.08
C PRO A 166 18.01 -4.98 8.06
N ASP A 167 16.91 -4.84 8.78
CA ASP A 167 15.80 -5.79 8.77
C ASP A 167 14.64 -5.28 7.90
N TYR A 168 13.52 -6.03 7.84
CA TYR A 168 12.36 -5.58 7.05
C TYR A 168 11.76 -4.28 7.56
N PHE A 169 11.87 -4.01 8.85
CA PHE A 169 11.34 -2.79 9.45
C PHE A 169 12.14 -1.57 9.04
N ASP A 170 13.46 -1.68 8.89
CA ASP A 170 14.32 -0.60 8.39
C ASP A 170 13.91 -0.20 6.95
N PHE A 171 13.61 -1.19 6.10
CA PHE A 171 13.11 -0.91 4.74
C PHE A 171 11.68 -0.35 4.72
N ALA A 172 10.82 -0.81 5.63
CA ALA A 172 9.49 -0.21 5.79
C ALA A 172 9.62 1.24 6.24
N TYR A 173 10.44 1.54 7.25
CA TYR A 173 10.75 2.90 7.68
C TYR A 173 11.18 3.79 6.50
N PHE A 174 12.18 3.38 5.75
CA PHE A 174 12.66 4.12 4.58
C PHE A 174 11.54 4.42 3.57
N SER A 175 10.75 3.40 3.26
CA SER A 175 9.63 3.54 2.32
C SER A 175 8.52 4.45 2.84
N PHE A 176 8.13 4.32 4.10
CA PHE A 176 7.06 5.14 4.68
C PHE A 176 7.48 6.60 4.86
N VAL A 177 8.75 6.87 5.19
CA VAL A 177 9.26 8.25 5.22
C VAL A 177 9.14 8.91 3.85
N ILE A 178 9.56 8.22 2.76
CA ILE A 178 9.36 8.75 1.40
C ILE A 178 7.86 8.94 1.11
N GLY A 179 7.01 8.02 1.55
CA GLY A 179 5.56 8.11 1.38
C GLY A 179 4.94 9.35 2.02
N MET A 180 5.35 9.68 3.23
CA MET A 180 4.84 10.83 3.99
C MET A 180 5.41 12.15 3.53
N THR A 181 6.70 12.18 3.18
CA THR A 181 7.45 13.42 2.98
C THR A 181 7.83 13.69 1.53
N CYS A 182 7.70 12.70 0.64
CA CYS A 182 8.25 12.71 -0.73
C CYS A 182 9.77 12.92 -0.77
N GLN A 183 10.47 12.77 0.35
CA GLN A 183 11.89 13.01 0.53
C GLN A 183 12.59 11.74 1.05
N VAL A 184 13.86 11.59 0.72
CA VAL A 184 14.71 10.55 1.29
C VAL A 184 14.97 10.85 2.77
N SER A 185 14.96 9.79 3.61
CA SER A 185 15.23 9.89 5.04
C SER A 185 16.74 10.09 5.33
N ASP A 186 17.15 9.81 6.55
CA ASP A 186 18.55 9.69 7.02
C ASP A 186 19.31 8.51 6.37
N VAL A 187 18.63 7.66 5.60
CA VAL A 187 19.22 6.52 4.89
C VAL A 187 19.81 6.98 3.56
N GLN A 188 21.12 6.85 3.38
CA GLN A 188 21.80 7.28 2.16
C GLN A 188 21.60 6.30 1.00
N ILE A 189 21.35 6.83 -0.20
CA ILE A 189 21.22 6.03 -1.42
C ILE A 189 22.54 6.05 -2.19
N THR A 190 23.18 4.89 -2.32
CA THR A 190 24.51 4.76 -2.95
C THR A 190 24.48 4.09 -4.32
N SER A 191 23.37 3.45 -4.74
CA SER A 191 23.27 2.79 -6.03
C SER A 191 22.28 3.45 -7.00
N HIS A 192 22.53 3.32 -8.30
CA HIS A 192 21.62 3.81 -9.36
C HIS A 192 20.25 3.12 -9.32
N ARG A 193 20.23 1.82 -9.01
CA ARG A 193 19.00 1.03 -8.92
C ARG A 193 18.08 1.56 -7.81
N MET A 194 18.65 1.81 -6.63
CA MET A 194 17.91 2.37 -5.49
C MET A 194 17.43 3.79 -5.76
N ARG A 195 18.24 4.64 -6.41
CA ARG A 195 17.83 6.00 -6.81
C ARG A 195 16.63 6.00 -7.75
N ARG A 196 16.62 5.12 -8.76
CA ARG A 196 15.49 5.01 -9.69
C ARG A 196 14.21 4.55 -8.97
N LEU A 197 14.34 3.59 -8.05
CA LEU A 197 13.21 3.09 -7.27
C LEU A 197 12.67 4.18 -6.32
N ALA A 198 13.56 4.93 -5.65
CA ALA A 198 13.17 6.03 -4.76
C ALA A 198 12.52 7.19 -5.53
N LEU A 199 13.05 7.52 -6.72
CA LEU A 199 12.44 8.53 -7.58
C LEU A 199 11.03 8.12 -8.00
N LEU A 200 10.84 6.88 -8.45
CA LEU A 200 9.52 6.35 -8.82
C LEU A 200 8.56 6.44 -7.64
N GLN A 201 9.00 6.00 -6.46
CA GLN A 201 8.17 6.07 -5.25
C GLN A 201 7.85 7.52 -4.86
N GLY A 202 8.81 8.43 -4.89
CA GLY A 202 8.60 9.84 -4.56
C GLY A 202 7.59 10.51 -5.48
N VAL A 203 7.65 10.25 -6.79
CA VAL A 203 6.66 10.77 -7.77
C VAL A 203 5.27 10.22 -7.49
N LEU A 204 5.15 8.91 -7.24
CA LEU A 204 3.87 8.29 -6.90
C LEU A 204 3.33 8.81 -5.56
N ALA A 205 4.19 8.95 -4.54
CA ALA A 205 3.81 9.49 -3.23
C ALA A 205 3.31 10.94 -3.35
N PHE A 206 3.98 11.77 -4.13
CA PHE A 206 3.55 13.15 -4.39
C PHE A 206 2.16 13.19 -5.03
N GLY A 207 1.94 12.39 -6.09
CA GLY A 207 0.63 12.28 -6.75
C GLY A 207 -0.46 11.79 -5.79
N PHE A 208 -0.17 10.76 -5.01
CA PHE A 208 -1.09 10.21 -4.00
C PHE A 208 -1.46 11.26 -2.95
N ASN A 209 -0.47 11.90 -2.34
CA ASN A 209 -0.69 12.90 -1.29
C ASN A 209 -1.47 14.11 -1.84
N THR A 210 -1.21 14.53 -3.08
CA THR A 210 -1.95 15.60 -3.75
C THR A 210 -3.43 15.25 -3.94
N ILE A 211 -3.73 14.03 -4.40
CA ILE A 211 -5.11 13.57 -4.59
C ILE A 211 -5.82 13.43 -3.24
N ILE A 212 -5.14 12.89 -2.22
CA ILE A 212 -5.69 12.78 -0.86
C ILE A 212 -6.07 14.17 -0.31
N LEU A 213 -5.19 15.15 -0.48
CA LEU A 213 -5.45 16.52 -0.03
C LEU A 213 -6.63 17.14 -0.79
N ALA A 214 -6.70 16.95 -2.10
CA ALA A 214 -7.82 17.44 -2.91
C ALA A 214 -9.16 16.81 -2.49
N LEU A 215 -9.19 15.49 -2.20
CA LEU A 215 -10.36 14.79 -1.69
C LEU A 215 -10.78 15.30 -0.31
N LEU A 216 -9.82 15.53 0.57
CA LEU A 216 -10.07 16.07 1.91
C LEU A 216 -10.71 17.46 1.83
N ILE A 217 -10.14 18.37 1.03
CA ILE A 217 -10.66 19.73 0.83
C ILE A 217 -12.08 19.67 0.26
N ASN A 218 -12.33 18.84 -0.75
CA ASN A 218 -13.66 18.68 -1.35
C ASN A 218 -14.68 18.17 -0.34
N THR A 219 -14.31 17.17 0.47
CA THR A 219 -15.18 16.60 1.52
C THR A 219 -15.52 17.64 2.58
N VAL A 220 -14.53 18.38 3.07
CA VAL A 220 -14.74 19.45 4.07
C VAL A 220 -15.65 20.53 3.51
N SER A 221 -15.40 20.97 2.28
CA SER A 221 -16.22 22.01 1.62
C SER A 221 -17.68 21.57 1.45
N SER A 222 -17.93 20.31 1.09
CA SER A 222 -19.28 19.77 0.96
C SER A 222 -20.02 19.72 2.29
N LEU A 223 -19.34 19.34 3.38
CA LEU A 223 -19.92 19.31 4.73
C LEU A 223 -20.28 20.71 5.24
N LEU A 224 -19.42 21.70 4.99
CA LEU A 224 -19.68 23.09 5.39
C LEU A 224 -20.83 23.70 4.59
N GLY A 225 -20.87 23.47 3.27
CA GLY A 225 -21.95 23.96 2.41
C GLY A 225 -23.33 23.43 2.82
N THR A 226 -23.42 22.15 3.17
CA THR A 226 -24.66 21.52 3.64
C THR A 226 -25.18 22.14 4.95
N ASN A 227 -24.28 22.46 5.89
CA ASN A 227 -24.64 23.05 7.17
C ASN A 227 -25.15 24.51 7.01
N LEU A 228 -24.57 25.29 6.09
CA LEU A 228 -25.00 26.67 5.84
C LEU A 228 -26.39 26.74 5.20
N VAL A 229 -26.69 25.85 4.25
CA VAL A 229 -28.02 25.78 3.61
C VAL A 229 -29.08 25.40 4.65
N GLN A 230 -28.81 24.51 5.57
CA GLN A 230 -29.74 24.09 6.60
C GLN A 230 -30.03 25.19 7.63
N ALA A 231 -28.99 25.93 8.06
CA ALA A 231 -29.15 27.06 8.95
C ALA A 231 -29.99 28.21 8.33
N SER A 232 -30.02 28.33 7.01
CA SER A 232 -30.84 29.34 6.29
C SER A 232 -32.32 28.95 6.14
N HIS A 233 -32.67 27.65 6.31
CA HIS A 233 -34.07 27.17 6.26
C HIS A 233 -34.76 27.16 7.61
N ASP A 234 -34.00 27.25 8.73
CA ASP A 234 -34.49 27.24 10.09
C ASP A 234 -34.79 28.67 10.62
N HIS A 235 -34.59 29.70 9.80
CA HIS A 235 -34.95 31.11 10.02
C HIS A 235 -36.01 31.57 9.03
#